data_4d2e8794f614aae9ca6d9e17ec94b820
#
_entry.id   4d2e8794f614aae9ca6d9e17ec94b820
#
_cell.length_a   1.000
_cell.length_b   1.000
_cell.length_c   1.000
_cell.angle_alpha   90.00
_cell.angle_beta   90.00
_cell.angle_gamma   90.00
#
_symmetry.space_group_name_H-M   'P 1'
#
loop_
_entity.id
_entity.type
_entity.pdbx_description
1 polymer ?
#
loop_
_entity_poly.entity_id
_entity_poly.type
_entity_poly.pdbx_seq_one_letter_code
_entity_poly.pdbx_strand_id
1 'polypeptide(L)'
;NDKNAVLNALNSRLLTDGPKLHKFESIFAKFTGAKFAVGVSNGTAALHLSLKALGIGKGSEVIIPDITFVATASSVLLTGATPVLVDVDEDLNISIPSIKKSITSKTKAIIPVHFAGKSCKIKEIASIARKNHIAIIEDCAHAIGARVNSKHVGTFGQSGCFSFYPTKNFTTIEGGMVITNSKNIADFVRYARNHGITKTLTSRFSSGKPWDYDVKNSGYNYRLDEIRASLGISQIKRVKKMNLLRK
;
A
#
# COMPACT_ATOMS: atom_id res chain seq x y z
N ASN A 1 -0.53 17.18 19.67
CA ASN A 1 -1.78 16.74 19.09
C ASN A 1 -1.74 16.93 17.55
N ASP A 2 -2.76 16.47 16.82
CA ASP A 2 -2.82 16.50 15.36
C ASP A 2 -2.72 17.91 14.79
N LYS A 3 -3.44 18.88 15.40
CA LYS A 3 -3.43 20.28 15.00
C LYS A 3 -2.00 20.87 15.04
N ASN A 4 -1.28 20.65 16.12
CA ASN A 4 0.11 21.16 16.24
C ASN A 4 1.05 20.46 15.26
N ALA A 5 0.85 19.17 14.97
CA ALA A 5 1.65 18.44 13.98
C ALA A 5 1.49 19.05 12.58
N VAL A 6 0.25 19.38 12.18
CA VAL A 6 -0.06 20.01 10.90
C VAL A 6 0.51 21.43 10.82
N LEU A 7 0.29 22.25 11.84
CA LEU A 7 0.82 23.62 11.89
C LEU A 7 2.36 23.65 11.80
N ASN A 8 3.04 22.73 12.51
CA ASN A 8 4.50 22.61 12.42
C ASN A 8 4.98 22.16 11.04
N ALA A 9 4.18 21.38 10.31
CA ALA A 9 4.52 20.99 8.95
C ALA A 9 4.36 22.15 7.97
N LEU A 10 3.33 22.98 8.13
CA LEU A 10 3.11 24.19 7.30
C LEU A 10 4.25 25.20 7.41
N ASN A 11 4.91 25.27 8.57
CA ASN A 11 6.08 26.14 8.78
C ASN A 11 7.38 25.53 8.24
N SER A 12 7.33 24.35 7.61
CA SER A 12 8.51 23.71 7.03
C SER A 12 8.88 24.32 5.68
N ARG A 13 10.18 24.42 5.40
CA ARG A 13 10.69 24.86 4.09
C ARG A 13 10.30 23.90 2.95
N LEU A 14 10.14 22.60 3.24
CA LEU A 14 9.72 21.58 2.29
C LEU A 14 8.33 21.11 2.65
N LEU A 15 7.38 21.20 1.71
CA LEU A 15 6.00 20.75 1.87
C LEU A 15 5.74 19.40 1.18
N THR A 16 6.71 18.90 0.44
CA THR A 16 6.64 17.59 -0.23
C THR A 16 8.01 16.93 -0.28
N ASP A 17 8.05 15.59 -0.27
CA ASP A 17 9.27 14.75 -0.33
C ASP A 17 10.34 15.15 0.71
N GLY A 18 9.91 15.50 1.89
CA GLY A 18 10.74 16.01 2.98
C GLY A 18 10.86 15.06 4.17
N PRO A 19 11.41 15.57 5.29
CA PRO A 19 11.76 14.75 6.45
C PRO A 19 10.57 14.13 7.19
N LYS A 20 9.38 14.74 7.15
CA LYS A 20 8.19 14.18 7.82
C LYS A 20 7.71 12.93 7.09
N LEU A 21 7.72 12.94 5.76
CA LEU A 21 7.37 11.78 4.95
C LEU A 21 8.31 10.61 5.27
N HIS A 22 9.62 10.81 5.21
CA HIS A 22 10.60 9.76 5.52
C HIS A 22 10.47 9.24 6.96
N LYS A 23 10.21 10.13 7.92
CA LYS A 23 9.96 9.76 9.31
C LYS A 23 8.68 8.92 9.45
N PHE A 24 7.61 9.29 8.76
CA PHE A 24 6.36 8.54 8.77
C PHE A 24 6.54 7.15 8.17
N GLU A 25 7.20 7.04 7.02
CA GLU A 25 7.56 5.78 6.38
C GLU A 25 8.35 4.87 7.33
N SER A 26 9.38 5.40 7.98
CA SER A 26 10.20 4.65 8.95
C SER A 26 9.37 4.14 10.16
N ILE A 27 8.53 4.99 10.73
CA ILE A 27 7.65 4.62 11.85
C ILE A 27 6.65 3.55 11.43
N PHE A 28 6.07 3.68 10.23
CA PHE A 28 5.09 2.73 9.72
C PHE A 28 5.72 1.36 9.39
N ALA A 29 6.91 1.35 8.81
CA ALA A 29 7.69 0.13 8.60
C ALA A 29 7.95 -0.60 9.94
N LYS A 30 8.41 0.14 10.97
CA LYS A 30 8.63 -0.40 12.31
C LYS A 30 7.32 -0.92 12.95
N PHE A 31 6.21 -0.21 12.78
CA PHE A 31 4.91 -0.59 13.32
C PHE A 31 4.39 -1.91 12.74
N THR A 32 4.56 -2.11 11.44
CA THR A 32 4.12 -3.31 10.72
C THR A 32 5.14 -4.45 10.77
N GLY A 33 6.42 -4.15 11.01
CA GLY A 33 7.53 -5.11 10.94
C GLY A 33 8.01 -5.39 9.52
N ALA A 34 7.62 -4.56 8.55
CA ALA A 34 8.15 -4.61 7.18
C ALA A 34 9.53 -3.93 7.10
N LYS A 35 10.35 -4.35 6.13
CA LYS A 35 11.66 -3.69 5.88
C LYS A 35 11.51 -2.29 5.31
N PHE A 36 10.50 -2.07 4.46
CA PHE A 36 10.26 -0.81 3.76
C PHE A 36 8.80 -0.42 3.86
N ALA A 37 8.55 0.88 3.98
CA ALA A 37 7.26 1.50 3.77
C ALA A 37 7.45 2.71 2.84
N VAL A 38 6.50 2.92 1.93
CA VAL A 38 6.52 4.02 0.95
C VAL A 38 5.17 4.68 0.93
N GLY A 39 5.11 5.95 1.36
CA GLY A 39 3.88 6.75 1.39
C GLY A 39 3.43 7.15 -0.01
N VAL A 40 2.14 7.05 -0.26
CA VAL A 40 1.50 7.40 -1.54
C VAL A 40 0.21 8.19 -1.30
N SER A 41 -0.35 8.79 -2.35
CA SER A 41 -1.49 9.70 -2.26
C SER A 41 -2.77 9.09 -1.67
N ASN A 42 -3.00 7.78 -1.85
CA ASN A 42 -4.17 7.05 -1.35
C ASN A 42 -3.98 5.52 -1.47
N GLY A 43 -4.95 4.74 -0.98
CA GLY A 43 -4.92 3.27 -1.06
C GLY A 43 -4.96 2.72 -2.48
N THR A 44 -5.71 3.36 -3.38
CA THR A 44 -5.77 2.98 -4.79
C THR A 44 -4.41 3.10 -5.47
N ALA A 45 -3.69 4.20 -5.21
CA ALA A 45 -2.32 4.40 -5.68
C ALA A 45 -1.36 3.32 -5.11
N ALA A 46 -1.56 2.89 -3.85
CA ALA A 46 -0.78 1.83 -3.25
C ALA A 46 -0.97 0.49 -3.98
N LEU A 47 -2.21 0.09 -4.25
CA LEU A 47 -2.54 -1.13 -5.00
C LEU A 47 -2.01 -1.06 -6.44
N HIS A 48 -2.28 0.04 -7.14
CA HIS A 48 -1.85 0.23 -8.53
C HIS A 48 -0.32 0.16 -8.66
N LEU A 49 0.43 0.89 -7.83
CA LEU A 49 1.90 0.87 -7.89
C LEU A 49 2.49 -0.49 -7.48
N SER A 50 1.84 -1.21 -6.57
CA SER A 50 2.25 -2.58 -6.21
C SER A 50 2.11 -3.55 -7.38
N LEU A 51 1.00 -3.48 -8.12
CA LEU A 51 0.79 -4.25 -9.35
C LEU A 51 1.83 -3.90 -10.41
N LYS A 52 2.06 -2.60 -10.67
CA LYS A 52 3.05 -2.12 -11.63
C LYS A 52 4.47 -2.55 -11.26
N ALA A 53 4.83 -2.53 -9.97
CA ALA A 53 6.14 -2.96 -9.49
C ALA A 53 6.43 -4.45 -9.73
N LEU A 54 5.36 -5.26 -9.86
CA LEU A 54 5.43 -6.69 -10.18
C LEU A 54 5.31 -6.98 -11.68
N GLY A 55 5.28 -5.95 -12.53
CA GLY A 55 5.15 -6.11 -13.98
C GLY A 55 3.77 -6.57 -14.44
N ILE A 56 2.75 -6.47 -13.59
CA ILE A 56 1.38 -6.90 -13.90
C ILE A 56 0.73 -5.87 -14.83
N GLY A 57 0.20 -6.34 -15.96
CA GLY A 57 -0.36 -5.50 -17.00
C GLY A 57 -1.18 -6.30 -18.03
N LYS A 58 -1.27 -5.78 -19.26
CA LYS A 58 -2.03 -6.41 -20.35
C LYS A 58 -1.70 -7.90 -20.51
N GLY A 59 -2.73 -8.72 -20.56
CA GLY A 59 -2.62 -10.18 -20.67
C GLY A 59 -2.48 -10.91 -19.33
N SER A 60 -2.31 -10.18 -18.22
CA SER A 60 -2.31 -10.76 -16.87
C SER A 60 -3.72 -10.80 -16.30
N GLU A 61 -4.01 -11.82 -15.50
CA GLU A 61 -5.21 -11.93 -14.66
C GLU A 61 -4.84 -11.73 -13.20
N VAL A 62 -5.71 -11.02 -12.45
CA VAL A 62 -5.56 -10.79 -11.03
C VAL A 62 -6.82 -11.21 -10.31
N ILE A 63 -6.72 -12.22 -9.44
CA ILE A 63 -7.85 -12.70 -8.64
C ILE A 63 -8.11 -11.73 -7.50
N ILE A 64 -9.37 -11.29 -7.37
CA ILE A 64 -9.86 -10.40 -6.32
C ILE A 64 -11.20 -10.89 -5.77
N PRO A 65 -11.57 -10.61 -4.51
CA PRO A 65 -12.89 -10.93 -4.01
C PRO A 65 -13.95 -10.07 -4.71
N ASP A 66 -15.16 -10.60 -4.89
CA ASP A 66 -16.31 -9.86 -5.44
C ASP A 66 -16.89 -8.85 -4.42
N ILE A 67 -16.75 -9.12 -3.12
CA ILE A 67 -17.07 -8.16 -2.05
C ILE A 67 -15.81 -7.40 -1.65
N THR A 68 -15.65 -6.22 -2.22
CA THR A 68 -14.55 -5.30 -1.93
C THR A 68 -14.92 -3.87 -2.29
N PHE A 69 -14.11 -2.90 -1.88
CA PHE A 69 -14.21 -1.55 -2.41
C PHE A 69 -13.73 -1.52 -3.87
N VAL A 70 -14.43 -0.77 -4.71
CA VAL A 70 -14.17 -0.72 -6.17
C VAL A 70 -12.70 -0.44 -6.54
N ALA A 71 -11.93 0.21 -5.67
CA ALA A 71 -10.52 0.50 -5.90
C ALA A 71 -9.67 -0.77 -6.10
N THR A 72 -10.03 -1.90 -5.50
CA THR A 72 -9.34 -3.17 -5.71
C THR A 72 -9.40 -3.59 -7.18
N ALA A 73 -10.61 -3.54 -7.79
CA ALA A 73 -10.78 -3.83 -9.22
C ALA A 73 -10.19 -2.72 -10.12
N SER A 74 -10.45 -1.46 -9.79
CA SER A 74 -9.97 -0.32 -10.58
C SER A 74 -8.43 -0.28 -10.66
N SER A 75 -7.72 -0.62 -9.58
CA SER A 75 -6.26 -0.66 -9.57
C SER A 75 -5.70 -1.72 -10.53
N VAL A 76 -6.40 -2.83 -10.71
CA VAL A 76 -6.05 -3.88 -11.70
C VAL A 76 -6.29 -3.34 -13.12
N LEU A 77 -7.47 -2.79 -13.38
CA LEU A 77 -7.83 -2.24 -14.70
C LEU A 77 -6.87 -1.12 -15.14
N LEU A 78 -6.42 -0.26 -14.21
CA LEU A 78 -5.46 0.80 -14.49
C LEU A 78 -4.09 0.28 -14.96
N THR A 79 -3.74 -0.97 -14.69
CA THR A 79 -2.52 -1.60 -15.22
C THR A 79 -2.71 -2.18 -16.63
N GLY A 80 -3.95 -2.30 -17.10
CA GLY A 80 -4.33 -3.04 -18.31
C GLY A 80 -4.52 -4.55 -18.09
N ALA A 81 -4.42 -5.03 -16.84
CA ALA A 81 -4.71 -6.41 -16.48
C ALA A 81 -6.22 -6.64 -16.30
N THR A 82 -6.62 -7.91 -16.29
CA THR A 82 -8.02 -8.32 -16.11
C THR A 82 -8.27 -8.73 -14.67
N PRO A 83 -9.20 -8.10 -13.94
CA PRO A 83 -9.64 -8.58 -12.64
C PRO A 83 -10.52 -9.83 -12.81
N VAL A 84 -10.24 -10.85 -12.02
CA VAL A 84 -11.04 -12.11 -11.95
C VAL A 84 -11.73 -12.11 -10.59
N LEU A 85 -13.04 -11.88 -10.61
CA LEU A 85 -13.87 -11.85 -9.41
C LEU A 85 -14.12 -13.27 -8.92
N VAL A 86 -13.96 -13.48 -7.62
CA VAL A 86 -14.23 -14.78 -6.97
C VAL A 86 -15.06 -14.57 -5.71
N ASP A 87 -15.86 -15.56 -5.36
CA ASP A 87 -16.73 -15.53 -4.18
C ASP A 87 -15.97 -15.29 -2.89
N VAL A 88 -16.69 -14.87 -1.88
CA VAL A 88 -16.23 -14.78 -0.50
C VAL A 88 -16.83 -15.87 0.37
N ASP A 89 -16.18 -16.18 1.51
CA ASP A 89 -16.74 -17.04 2.55
C ASP A 89 -17.72 -16.23 3.43
N GLU A 90 -18.40 -16.87 4.38
CA GLU A 90 -19.36 -16.24 5.32
C GLU A 90 -18.78 -15.04 6.11
N ASP A 91 -17.46 -14.98 6.26
CA ASP A 91 -16.75 -13.89 6.92
C ASP A 91 -16.39 -12.73 5.98
N LEU A 92 -16.93 -12.72 4.77
CA LEU A 92 -16.72 -11.74 3.70
C LEU A 92 -15.26 -11.62 3.24
N ASN A 93 -14.42 -12.57 3.60
CA ASN A 93 -13.09 -12.70 3.06
C ASN A 93 -13.07 -13.66 1.86
N ILE A 94 -12.11 -13.45 0.97
CA ILE A 94 -11.94 -14.22 -0.26
C ILE A 94 -11.94 -15.74 -0.01
N SER A 95 -12.73 -16.48 -0.77
CA SER A 95 -12.92 -17.93 -0.64
C SER A 95 -11.76 -18.72 -1.21
N ILE A 96 -11.20 -19.64 -0.41
CA ILE A 96 -10.10 -20.52 -0.83
C ILE A 96 -10.52 -21.47 -1.98
N PRO A 97 -11.69 -22.15 -1.93
CA PRO A 97 -12.16 -22.96 -3.06
C PRO A 97 -12.30 -22.14 -4.35
N SER A 98 -12.86 -20.94 -4.27
CA SER A 98 -13.06 -20.07 -5.43
C SER A 98 -11.72 -19.59 -6.03
N ILE A 99 -10.71 -19.25 -5.20
CA ILE A 99 -9.35 -18.98 -5.67
C ILE A 99 -8.81 -20.16 -6.48
N LYS A 100 -8.85 -21.39 -5.91
CA LYS A 100 -8.29 -22.59 -6.58
C LYS A 100 -8.93 -22.86 -7.93
N LYS A 101 -10.26 -22.68 -8.03
CA LYS A 101 -11.03 -22.90 -9.26
C LYS A 101 -10.71 -21.86 -10.35
N SER A 102 -10.31 -20.63 -9.96
CA SER A 102 -10.12 -19.50 -10.87
C SER A 102 -8.67 -19.31 -11.31
N ILE A 103 -7.72 -20.12 -10.83
CA ILE A 103 -6.31 -20.04 -11.26
C ILE A 103 -6.18 -20.55 -12.70
N THR A 104 -5.58 -19.71 -13.57
CA THR A 104 -5.21 -20.03 -14.94
C THR A 104 -3.72 -19.78 -15.18
N SER A 105 -3.22 -20.10 -16.36
CA SER A 105 -1.83 -19.75 -16.77
C SER A 105 -1.57 -18.24 -16.84
N LYS A 106 -2.64 -17.42 -16.97
CA LYS A 106 -2.59 -15.96 -17.01
C LYS A 106 -2.63 -15.33 -15.63
N THR A 107 -3.00 -16.07 -14.57
CA THR A 107 -3.07 -15.56 -13.22
C THR A 107 -1.67 -15.18 -12.71
N LYS A 108 -1.44 -13.89 -12.43
CA LYS A 108 -0.15 -13.35 -11.97
C LYS A 108 -0.19 -12.85 -10.54
N ALA A 109 -1.37 -12.45 -10.05
CA ALA A 109 -1.53 -12.03 -8.66
C ALA A 109 -2.89 -12.43 -8.07
N ILE A 110 -2.92 -12.44 -6.74
CA ILE A 110 -4.13 -12.44 -5.91
C ILE A 110 -4.08 -11.19 -5.05
N ILE A 111 -5.20 -10.45 -4.97
CA ILE A 111 -5.36 -9.35 -4.02
C ILE A 111 -6.39 -9.76 -2.96
N PRO A 112 -5.98 -10.44 -1.89
CA PRO A 112 -6.87 -10.69 -0.77
C PRO A 112 -7.12 -9.38 -0.02
N VAL A 113 -8.38 -9.14 0.35
CA VAL A 113 -8.80 -8.01 1.16
C VAL A 113 -9.03 -8.50 2.59
N HIS A 114 -8.41 -7.85 3.58
CA HIS A 114 -8.68 -8.12 5.00
C HIS A 114 -9.92 -7.36 5.42
N PHE A 115 -11.09 -7.92 5.09
CA PHE A 115 -12.38 -7.23 5.21
C PHE A 115 -12.68 -6.83 6.66
N ALA A 116 -13.13 -5.59 6.85
CA ALA A 116 -13.45 -4.99 8.15
C ALA A 116 -12.34 -5.15 9.23
N GLY A 117 -11.09 -5.39 8.82
CA GLY A 117 -9.96 -5.61 9.72
C GLY A 117 -9.77 -7.07 10.16
N LYS A 118 -10.65 -7.99 9.75
CA LYS A 118 -10.48 -9.43 9.96
C LYS A 118 -9.53 -9.99 8.90
N SER A 119 -8.47 -10.66 9.35
CA SER A 119 -7.53 -11.29 8.41
C SER A 119 -8.23 -12.39 7.62
N CYS A 120 -8.10 -12.35 6.29
CA CYS A 120 -8.40 -13.52 5.47
C CYS A 120 -7.48 -14.71 5.86
N LYS A 121 -7.74 -15.91 5.31
CA LYS A 121 -6.92 -17.13 5.51
C LYS A 121 -5.55 -16.99 4.81
N ILE A 122 -4.82 -15.91 5.14
CA ILE A 122 -3.63 -15.45 4.41
C ILE A 122 -2.51 -16.51 4.31
N LYS A 123 -2.36 -17.37 5.30
CA LYS A 123 -1.36 -18.45 5.26
C LYS A 123 -1.68 -19.49 4.20
N GLU A 124 -2.97 -19.85 4.06
CA GLU A 124 -3.43 -20.77 3.02
C GLU A 124 -3.30 -20.16 1.64
N ILE A 125 -3.71 -18.88 1.49
CA ILE A 125 -3.52 -18.11 0.26
C ILE A 125 -2.04 -18.08 -0.12
N ALA A 126 -1.14 -17.80 0.83
CA ALA A 126 0.30 -17.77 0.59
C ALA A 126 0.86 -19.13 0.15
N SER A 127 0.32 -20.24 0.69
CA SER A 127 0.70 -21.58 0.26
C SER A 127 0.28 -21.87 -1.20
N ILE A 128 -0.97 -21.54 -1.55
CA ILE A 128 -1.52 -21.70 -2.91
C ILE A 128 -0.72 -20.83 -3.90
N ALA A 129 -0.51 -19.58 -3.59
CA ALA A 129 0.19 -18.63 -4.45
C ALA A 129 1.63 -19.06 -4.73
N ARG A 130 2.34 -19.54 -3.70
CA ARG A 130 3.71 -20.08 -3.84
C ARG A 130 3.74 -21.28 -4.77
N LYS A 131 2.82 -22.24 -4.60
CA LYS A 131 2.73 -23.45 -5.44
C LYS A 131 2.50 -23.12 -6.91
N ASN A 132 1.79 -22.03 -7.19
CA ASN A 132 1.43 -21.63 -8.55
C ASN A 132 2.28 -20.46 -9.08
N HIS A 133 3.31 -20.01 -8.38
CA HIS A 133 4.17 -18.86 -8.74
C HIS A 133 3.38 -17.55 -8.92
N ILE A 134 2.33 -17.37 -8.13
CA ILE A 134 1.44 -16.19 -8.14
C ILE A 134 1.87 -15.21 -7.06
N ALA A 135 1.88 -13.93 -7.36
CA ALA A 135 2.16 -12.87 -6.39
C ALA A 135 0.94 -12.61 -5.48
N ILE A 136 1.20 -12.13 -4.26
CA ILE A 136 0.15 -11.65 -3.36
C ILE A 136 0.38 -10.18 -3.07
N ILE A 137 -0.67 -9.37 -3.25
CA ILE A 137 -0.74 -7.98 -2.83
C ILE A 137 -1.87 -7.89 -1.80
N GLU A 138 -1.54 -7.71 -0.53
CA GLU A 138 -2.54 -7.66 0.53
C GLU A 138 -3.22 -6.29 0.57
N ASP A 139 -4.53 -6.23 0.34
CA ASP A 139 -5.32 -5.02 0.60
C ASP A 139 -5.64 -4.93 2.09
N CYS A 140 -4.91 -4.07 2.77
CA CYS A 140 -4.99 -3.81 4.19
C CYS A 140 -5.71 -2.50 4.53
N ALA A 141 -6.53 -1.96 3.60
CA ALA A 141 -7.19 -0.67 3.77
C ALA A 141 -8.08 -0.59 5.03
N HIS A 142 -8.56 -1.73 5.56
CA HIS A 142 -9.33 -1.83 6.80
C HIS A 142 -8.54 -2.43 7.98
N ALA A 143 -7.30 -2.86 7.77
CA ALA A 143 -6.64 -3.82 8.64
C ALA A 143 -5.36 -3.31 9.31
N ILE A 144 -5.23 -1.98 9.49
CA ILE A 144 -4.09 -1.42 10.23
C ILE A 144 -4.06 -1.94 11.67
N GLY A 145 -2.95 -2.61 12.02
CA GLY A 145 -2.77 -3.22 13.35
C GLY A 145 -3.29 -4.65 13.46
N ALA A 146 -3.97 -5.20 12.45
CA ALA A 146 -4.40 -6.60 12.43
C ALA A 146 -3.19 -7.54 12.29
N ARG A 147 -3.25 -8.70 12.97
CA ARG A 147 -2.15 -9.66 13.03
C ARG A 147 -2.64 -11.10 12.96
N VAL A 148 -1.80 -11.95 12.38
CA VAL A 148 -1.94 -13.42 12.40
C VAL A 148 -0.69 -13.99 13.03
N ASN A 149 -0.82 -14.68 14.17
CA ASN A 149 0.32 -15.22 14.94
C ASN A 149 1.41 -14.15 15.15
N SER A 150 1.05 -13.01 15.73
CA SER A 150 1.94 -11.86 16.01
C SER A 150 2.52 -11.15 14.78
N LYS A 151 2.42 -11.71 13.56
CA LYS A 151 2.86 -11.08 12.32
C LYS A 151 1.77 -10.17 11.75
N HIS A 152 2.11 -8.92 11.40
CA HIS A 152 1.16 -7.95 10.86
C HIS A 152 0.67 -8.38 9.46
N VAL A 153 -0.64 -8.25 9.20
CA VAL A 153 -1.16 -8.40 7.83
C VAL A 153 -0.51 -7.37 6.90
N GLY A 154 -0.41 -7.68 5.63
CA GLY A 154 0.36 -6.86 4.68
C GLY A 154 1.84 -7.26 4.58
N THR A 155 2.31 -8.22 5.41
CA THR A 155 3.69 -8.72 5.37
C THR A 155 3.81 -10.17 4.92
N PHE A 156 2.70 -10.80 4.52
CA PHE A 156 2.67 -12.19 4.05
C PHE A 156 2.90 -12.31 2.55
N GLY A 157 2.48 -11.28 1.79
CA GLY A 157 2.68 -11.18 0.35
C GLY A 157 3.93 -10.38 -0.06
N GLN A 158 4.00 -10.04 -1.35
CA GLN A 158 5.04 -9.19 -1.92
C GLN A 158 4.91 -7.74 -1.45
N SER A 159 3.67 -7.27 -1.24
CA SER A 159 3.37 -5.96 -0.66
C SER A 159 2.06 -5.97 0.11
N GLY A 160 1.94 -5.04 1.07
CA GLY A 160 0.70 -4.69 1.74
C GLY A 160 0.34 -3.24 1.47
N CYS A 161 -0.93 -2.99 1.14
CA CYS A 161 -1.43 -1.68 0.74
C CYS A 161 -2.41 -1.14 1.78
N PHE A 162 -2.17 0.07 2.26
CA PHE A 162 -2.98 0.72 3.29
C PHE A 162 -3.63 1.99 2.76
N SER A 163 -4.79 2.32 3.31
CA SER A 163 -5.51 3.56 3.07
C SER A 163 -5.63 4.36 4.36
N PHE A 164 -5.46 5.67 4.27
CA PHE A 164 -5.59 6.60 5.38
C PHE A 164 -6.74 7.59 5.17
N TYR A 165 -7.76 7.16 4.42
CA TYR A 165 -9.00 7.90 4.22
C TYR A 165 -9.74 8.12 5.57
N PRO A 166 -10.56 9.17 5.76
CA PRO A 166 -11.17 9.53 7.03
C PRO A 166 -12.01 8.45 7.72
N THR A 167 -12.62 7.54 6.96
CA THR A 167 -13.41 6.43 7.52
C THR A 167 -12.56 5.32 8.13
N LYS A 168 -11.25 5.30 7.85
CA LYS A 168 -10.35 4.26 8.35
C LYS A 168 -10.01 4.47 9.84
N ASN A 169 -9.50 3.44 10.50
CA ASN A 169 -9.13 3.52 11.93
C ASN A 169 -7.99 4.52 12.21
N PHE A 170 -7.35 4.97 11.18
CA PHE A 170 -6.23 5.88 11.18
C PHE A 170 -6.33 6.74 9.93
N THR A 171 -6.17 8.04 10.03
CA THR A 171 -6.35 8.94 8.88
C THR A 171 -5.23 9.96 8.73
N THR A 172 -4.95 10.31 7.49
CA THR A 172 -4.17 11.49 7.10
C THR A 172 -5.00 12.43 6.19
N ILE A 173 -6.33 12.38 6.30
CA ILE A 173 -7.33 12.99 5.41
C ILE A 173 -7.37 12.19 4.10
N GLU A 174 -6.38 12.31 3.26
CA GLU A 174 -6.05 11.44 2.16
C GLU A 174 -4.64 10.88 2.38
N GLY A 175 -4.40 9.65 1.94
CA GLY A 175 -3.11 9.01 2.04
C GLY A 175 -3.18 7.50 1.87
N GLY A 176 -2.04 6.92 1.59
CA GLY A 176 -1.84 5.48 1.53
C GLY A 176 -0.39 5.12 1.84
N MET A 177 -0.14 3.83 1.99
CA MET A 177 1.18 3.28 2.22
C MET A 177 1.33 1.94 1.53
N VAL A 178 2.43 1.74 0.85
CA VAL A 178 2.88 0.41 0.43
C VAL A 178 3.94 -0.06 1.42
N ILE A 179 3.75 -1.24 2.01
CA ILE A 179 4.81 -1.92 2.77
C ILE A 179 5.32 -3.12 2.00
N THR A 180 6.60 -3.41 2.12
CA THR A 180 7.22 -4.57 1.45
C THR A 180 8.55 -4.95 2.10
N ASN A 181 8.98 -6.19 1.89
CA ASN A 181 10.33 -6.64 2.25
C ASN A 181 11.29 -6.64 1.05
N SER A 182 10.81 -6.30 -0.15
CA SER A 182 11.58 -6.20 -1.39
C SER A 182 12.07 -4.78 -1.63
N LYS A 183 13.40 -4.60 -1.71
CA LYS A 183 13.99 -3.31 -2.07
C LYS A 183 13.56 -2.87 -3.47
N ASN A 184 13.47 -3.79 -4.43
CA ASN A 184 13.08 -3.48 -5.81
C ASN A 184 11.66 -2.90 -5.89
N ILE A 185 10.69 -3.50 -5.14
CA ILE A 185 9.32 -2.97 -5.07
C ILE A 185 9.32 -1.58 -4.41
N ALA A 186 10.01 -1.42 -3.28
CA ALA A 186 10.07 -0.15 -2.58
C ALA A 186 10.67 0.97 -3.45
N ASP A 187 11.76 0.69 -4.15
CA ASP A 187 12.42 1.66 -5.04
C ASP A 187 11.52 2.00 -6.24
N PHE A 188 10.90 0.99 -6.86
CA PHE A 188 9.94 1.23 -7.94
C PHE A 188 8.81 2.16 -7.50
N VAL A 189 8.18 1.88 -6.34
CA VAL A 189 7.08 2.71 -5.82
C VAL A 189 7.55 4.14 -5.53
N ARG A 190 8.77 4.34 -5.00
CA ARG A 190 9.35 5.67 -4.77
C ARG A 190 9.50 6.47 -6.05
N TYR A 191 10.03 5.86 -7.12
CA TYR A 191 10.18 6.56 -8.40
C TYR A 191 8.82 6.81 -9.05
N ALA A 192 8.00 5.77 -9.13
CA ALA A 192 6.74 5.82 -9.84
C ALA A 192 5.74 6.80 -9.22
N ARG A 193 5.71 6.94 -7.88
CA ARG A 193 4.86 7.95 -7.19
C ARG A 193 5.24 9.39 -7.54
N ASN A 194 6.45 9.62 -8.05
CA ASN A 194 7.02 10.93 -8.35
C ASN A 194 7.52 11.00 -9.79
N HIS A 195 6.63 10.78 -10.76
CA HIS A 195 6.87 10.91 -12.20
C HIS A 195 8.04 10.05 -12.76
N GLY A 196 8.49 9.02 -12.04
CA GLY A 196 9.66 8.21 -12.42
C GLY A 196 11.01 8.88 -12.13
N ILE A 197 11.02 10.02 -11.43
CA ILE A 197 12.23 10.77 -11.08
C ILE A 197 13.05 10.00 -10.06
N THR A 198 14.35 9.83 -10.32
CA THR A 198 15.25 9.03 -9.49
C THR A 198 15.88 9.82 -8.34
N LYS A 199 16.04 11.12 -8.47
CA LYS A 199 16.62 12.01 -7.45
C LYS A 199 15.52 12.60 -6.56
N THR A 200 15.69 12.55 -5.24
CA THR A 200 14.80 13.23 -4.30
C THR A 200 14.90 14.75 -4.42
N LEU A 201 13.86 15.48 -3.99
CA LEU A 201 13.92 16.94 -3.94
C LEU A 201 15.12 17.43 -3.10
N THR A 202 15.32 16.82 -1.92
CA THR A 202 16.44 17.16 -1.03
C THR A 202 17.78 17.01 -1.73
N SER A 203 18.02 15.89 -2.45
CA SER A 203 19.30 15.69 -3.16
C SER A 203 19.50 16.67 -4.31
N ARG A 204 18.42 17.03 -5.01
CA ARG A 204 18.48 18.03 -6.11
C ARG A 204 18.80 19.43 -5.59
N PHE A 205 18.18 19.84 -4.50
CA PHE A 205 18.49 21.15 -3.86
C PHE A 205 19.91 21.21 -3.28
N SER A 206 20.38 20.09 -2.68
CA SER A 206 21.74 20.01 -2.13
C SER A 206 22.82 20.09 -3.22
N SER A 207 22.53 19.65 -4.43
CA SER A 207 23.48 19.75 -5.58
C SER A 207 23.56 21.14 -6.20
N GLY A 208 22.73 22.10 -5.77
CA GLY A 208 22.61 23.43 -6.37
C GLY A 208 21.98 23.45 -7.76
N LYS A 209 21.55 22.30 -8.29
CA LYS A 209 20.92 22.12 -9.59
C LYS A 209 19.58 21.39 -9.46
N PRO A 210 18.52 22.05 -8.98
CA PRO A 210 17.23 21.39 -8.72
C PRO A 210 16.53 20.85 -9.99
N TRP A 211 16.94 21.28 -11.18
CA TRP A 211 16.48 20.81 -12.47
C TRP A 211 17.25 19.60 -13.02
N ASP A 212 18.36 19.21 -12.40
CA ASP A 212 19.19 18.07 -12.83
C ASP A 212 18.65 16.77 -12.23
N TYR A 213 17.88 16.04 -13.02
CA TYR A 213 17.35 14.73 -12.67
C TYR A 213 17.09 13.85 -13.89
N ASP A 214 17.16 12.53 -13.67
CA ASP A 214 16.79 11.54 -14.67
C ASP A 214 15.40 10.97 -14.40
N VAL A 215 14.72 10.58 -15.47
CA VAL A 215 13.44 9.86 -15.43
C VAL A 215 13.69 8.42 -15.87
N LYS A 216 13.58 7.48 -14.96
CA LYS A 216 13.87 6.06 -15.22
C LYS A 216 12.75 5.36 -15.99
N ASN A 217 11.50 5.69 -15.64
CA ASN A 217 10.30 5.12 -16.26
C ASN A 217 9.18 6.16 -16.20
N SER A 218 8.15 5.97 -17.01
CA SER A 218 6.90 6.70 -16.87
C SER A 218 6.34 6.50 -15.45
N GLY A 219 6.05 7.60 -14.76
CA GLY A 219 5.54 7.60 -13.39
C GLY A 219 4.27 8.43 -13.26
N TYR A 220 3.82 8.59 -12.01
CA TYR A 220 2.55 9.20 -11.63
C TYR A 220 2.76 10.32 -10.62
N ASN A 221 1.78 11.17 -10.43
CA ASN A 221 1.75 12.11 -9.32
C ASN A 221 0.95 11.50 -8.15
N TYR A 222 1.55 10.55 -7.45
CA TYR A 222 0.96 9.84 -6.31
C TYR A 222 1.70 10.13 -5.00
N ARG A 223 2.24 11.33 -4.86
CA ARG A 223 3.00 11.76 -3.69
C ARG A 223 2.11 11.92 -2.46
N LEU A 224 2.65 11.58 -1.30
CA LEU A 224 2.14 11.98 0.01
C LEU A 224 2.96 13.20 0.47
N ASP A 225 2.27 14.29 0.84
CA ASP A 225 2.91 15.53 1.29
C ASP A 225 3.33 15.49 2.76
N GLU A 226 4.09 16.52 3.17
CA GLU A 226 4.62 16.65 4.53
C GLU A 226 3.52 16.90 5.58
N ILE A 227 2.44 17.58 5.20
CA ILE A 227 1.33 17.92 6.09
C ILE A 227 0.60 16.62 6.48
N ARG A 228 0.22 15.82 5.50
CA ARG A 228 -0.44 14.52 5.71
C ARG A 228 0.49 13.54 6.41
N ALA A 229 1.76 13.49 6.05
CA ALA A 229 2.75 12.66 6.73
C ALA A 229 2.91 13.04 8.20
N SER A 230 2.91 14.35 8.53
CA SER A 230 2.97 14.87 9.90
C SER A 230 1.75 14.46 10.72
N LEU A 231 0.55 14.53 10.12
CA LEU A 231 -0.67 14.01 10.73
C LEU A 231 -0.56 12.50 10.99
N GLY A 232 -0.04 11.73 10.02
CA GLY A 232 0.22 10.30 10.15
C GLY A 232 1.14 9.96 11.33
N ILE A 233 2.23 10.71 11.52
CA ILE A 233 3.14 10.55 12.67
C ILE A 233 2.41 10.77 14.01
N SER A 234 1.48 11.72 14.06
CA SER A 234 0.68 11.97 15.26
C SER A 234 -0.35 10.87 15.51
N GLN A 235 -1.06 10.44 14.47
CA GLN A 235 -2.14 9.46 14.53
C GLN A 235 -1.65 8.06 14.91
N ILE A 236 -0.52 7.60 14.36
CA ILE A 236 -0.04 6.22 14.54
C ILE A 236 0.24 5.88 16.02
N LYS A 237 0.56 6.88 16.83
CA LYS A 237 0.77 6.72 18.28
C LYS A 237 -0.47 6.20 19.01
N ARG A 238 -1.66 6.43 18.45
CA ARG A 238 -2.96 6.13 19.06
C ARG A 238 -3.68 4.95 18.42
N VAL A 239 -3.16 4.41 17.32
CA VAL A 239 -3.84 3.39 16.51
C VAL A 239 -4.24 2.16 17.33
N LYS A 240 -3.40 1.73 18.27
CA LYS A 240 -3.73 0.60 19.17
C LYS A 240 -4.96 0.90 20.02
N LYS A 241 -5.01 2.10 20.63
CA LYS A 241 -6.15 2.54 21.45
C LYS A 241 -7.42 2.67 20.59
N MET A 242 -7.29 3.26 19.40
CA MET A 242 -8.43 3.43 18.46
C MET A 242 -9.00 2.08 18.00
N ASN A 243 -8.14 1.10 17.73
CA ASN A 243 -8.58 -0.25 17.38
C ASN A 243 -9.31 -0.96 18.54
N LEU A 244 -8.85 -0.77 19.78
CA LEU A 244 -9.53 -1.35 20.95
C LEU A 244 -10.93 -0.77 21.18
N LEU A 245 -11.14 0.52 20.85
CA LEU A 245 -12.45 1.17 20.99
C LEU A 245 -13.43 0.79 19.86
N ARG A 246 -12.98 0.13 18.81
CA ARG A 246 -13.81 -0.29 17.66
C ARG A 246 -14.10 -1.80 17.65
N LYS A 247 -13.58 -2.54 18.60
CA LYS A 247 -13.90 -3.95 18.88
C LYS A 247 -15.18 -4.06 19.70
#